data_1040e32a44d3a04681461b91026e0471
#
_entry.id   1040e32a44d3a04681461b91026e0471
#
_cell.length_a   1.000
_cell.length_b   1.000
_cell.length_c   1.000
_cell.angle_alpha   90.00
_cell.angle_beta   90.00
_cell.angle_gamma   90.00
#
_symmetry.space_group_name_H-M   'P 1'
#
loop_
_entity.id
_entity.type
_entity.pdbx_description
1 polymer ?
#
loop_
_entity_poly.entity_id
_entity_poly.type
_entity_poly.pdbx_seq_one_letter_code
_entity_poly.pdbx_strand_id
1 'polypeptide(L)'
;MVIRGDGVAAYCCAYLLGKAGLEVRLEPVDRPRLPAIMLSDHALALIRDIFDRPDLFREAHRILKRMVAWGPDSTPLALDHSAVVVSEEQLFGELRPGVALQESDVDKSGWTVFASRPLPALAEEHPFGSRMASATTVSLQDGSMTATCWIESLENGWLFLIPNAPESAWLLAVGSSPDALLDESRVIREQIKQTHAGNARAFPAYPRIVAPLCGDRWLACGTAAMAFDPLCGDGTAHAVREAILASAVIRAVSGDGPHDSILAHYEARLTAGFRRHLELCREFYTSGGGPWWRRELELIQQGMAWCDNRLSLHGEFRYQLRDFELHALR
;
A
#
# COMPACT_ATOMS: atom_id res chain seq x y z
N MET A 1 -20.72 -11.64 8.17
CA MET A 1 -20.04 -10.33 8.15
C MET A 1 -19.82 -9.86 6.72
N VAL A 2 -19.59 -8.54 6.53
CA VAL A 2 -19.40 -7.94 5.20
C VAL A 2 -18.00 -7.33 5.08
N ILE A 3 -17.33 -7.57 3.94
CA ILE A 3 -16.07 -6.87 3.57
C ILE A 3 -16.36 -6.03 2.33
N ARG A 4 -16.21 -4.72 2.45
CA ARG A 4 -16.42 -3.77 1.34
C ARG A 4 -15.11 -3.43 0.68
N GLY A 5 -14.98 -3.81 -0.58
CA GLY A 5 -13.79 -3.67 -1.40
C GLY A 5 -13.36 -4.96 -2.05
N ASP A 6 -12.46 -4.85 -3.00
CA ASP A 6 -11.92 -5.96 -3.78
C ASP A 6 -10.39 -5.86 -3.97
N GLY A 7 -9.72 -5.11 -3.08
CA GLY A 7 -8.28 -5.01 -3.04
C GLY A 7 -7.60 -6.17 -2.30
N VAL A 8 -6.26 -6.18 -2.28
CA VAL A 8 -5.49 -7.23 -1.60
C VAL A 8 -5.88 -7.39 -0.13
N ALA A 9 -6.13 -6.28 0.58
CA ALA A 9 -6.57 -6.33 1.97
C ALA A 9 -7.93 -7.06 2.12
N ALA A 10 -8.87 -6.80 1.21
CA ALA A 10 -10.18 -7.45 1.22
C ALA A 10 -10.07 -8.96 1.04
N TYR A 11 -9.26 -9.42 0.06
CA TYR A 11 -9.06 -10.86 -0.17
C TYR A 11 -8.33 -11.54 0.98
N CYS A 12 -7.29 -10.91 1.56
CA CYS A 12 -6.60 -11.44 2.73
C CYS A 12 -7.55 -11.55 3.95
N CYS A 13 -8.35 -10.51 4.23
CA CYS A 13 -9.36 -10.55 5.28
C CYS A 13 -10.39 -11.66 5.04
N ALA A 14 -10.93 -11.75 3.82
CA ALA A 14 -11.93 -12.75 3.48
C ALA A 14 -11.40 -14.17 3.66
N TYR A 15 -10.18 -14.44 3.24
CA TYR A 15 -9.54 -15.75 3.40
C TYR A 15 -9.31 -16.08 4.88
N LEU A 16 -8.67 -15.17 5.65
CA LEU A 16 -8.34 -15.41 7.05
C LEU A 16 -9.58 -15.59 7.93
N LEU A 17 -10.60 -14.79 7.70
CA LEU A 17 -11.86 -14.87 8.46
C LEU A 17 -12.68 -16.09 8.06
N GLY A 18 -12.73 -16.43 6.77
CA GLY A 18 -13.36 -17.65 6.28
C GLY A 18 -12.67 -18.91 6.83
N LYS A 19 -11.31 -18.94 6.83
CA LYS A 19 -10.53 -20.05 7.45
C LYS A 19 -10.79 -20.17 8.95
N ALA A 20 -11.14 -19.09 9.62
CA ALA A 20 -11.56 -19.08 11.03
C ALA A 20 -13.03 -19.49 11.24
N GLY A 21 -13.76 -19.90 10.22
CA GLY A 21 -15.15 -20.36 10.29
C GLY A 21 -16.19 -19.25 10.30
N LEU A 22 -15.82 -18.00 10.01
CA LEU A 22 -16.75 -16.89 9.89
C LEU A 22 -17.38 -16.85 8.49
N GLU A 23 -18.68 -16.62 8.44
CA GLU A 23 -19.36 -16.37 7.17
C GLU A 23 -19.00 -14.99 6.64
N VAL A 24 -18.37 -14.94 5.46
CA VAL A 24 -17.86 -13.70 4.85
C VAL A 24 -18.53 -13.47 3.50
N ARG A 25 -19.06 -12.25 3.31
CA ARG A 25 -19.52 -11.73 2.03
C ARG A 25 -18.57 -10.61 1.58
N LEU A 26 -18.05 -10.72 0.37
CA LEU A 26 -17.26 -9.68 -0.26
C LEU A 26 -18.16 -8.80 -1.15
N GLU A 27 -18.15 -7.48 -0.91
CA GLU A 27 -18.84 -6.49 -1.73
C GLU A 27 -17.79 -5.74 -2.58
N PRO A 28 -17.60 -6.12 -3.86
CA PRO A 28 -16.62 -5.46 -4.71
C PRO A 28 -17.03 -4.02 -5.00
N VAL A 29 -16.04 -3.17 -5.27
CA VAL A 29 -16.24 -1.76 -5.63
C VAL A 29 -15.71 -1.55 -7.03
N ASP A 30 -16.54 -0.92 -7.88
CA ASP A 30 -16.12 -0.55 -9.23
C ASP A 30 -15.09 0.59 -9.16
N ARG A 31 -13.87 0.30 -9.61
CA ARG A 31 -12.75 1.24 -9.64
C ARG A 31 -11.73 0.84 -10.70
N PRO A 32 -10.93 1.79 -11.19
CA PRO A 32 -9.83 1.47 -12.09
C PRO A 32 -8.85 0.47 -11.43
N ARG A 33 -8.43 -0.51 -12.20
CA ARG A 33 -7.42 -1.49 -11.77
C ARG A 33 -6.02 -0.90 -11.88
N LEU A 34 -5.15 -1.28 -10.95
CA LEU A 34 -3.75 -0.91 -11.01
C LEU A 34 -3.05 -1.78 -12.05
N PRO A 35 -2.38 -1.16 -13.01
CA PRO A 35 -1.76 -1.89 -14.11
C PRO A 35 -0.49 -2.63 -13.71
N ALA A 36 0.19 -2.14 -12.67
CA ALA A 36 1.40 -2.76 -12.12
C ALA A 36 1.43 -2.63 -10.60
N ILE A 37 1.73 -3.73 -9.95
CA ILE A 37 1.97 -3.83 -8.52
C ILE A 37 3.31 -4.54 -8.36
N MET A 38 4.24 -3.91 -7.64
CA MET A 38 5.50 -4.52 -7.27
C MET A 38 5.37 -5.14 -5.88
N LEU A 39 5.52 -6.45 -5.80
CA LEU A 39 5.49 -7.22 -4.57
C LEU A 39 6.91 -7.53 -4.14
N SER A 40 7.40 -6.90 -3.08
CA SER A 40 8.67 -7.27 -2.45
C SER A 40 8.63 -8.73 -1.98
N ASP A 41 9.78 -9.39 -1.86
CA ASP A 41 9.84 -10.77 -1.34
C ASP A 41 9.15 -10.90 0.01
N HIS A 42 9.20 -9.86 0.84
CA HIS A 42 8.52 -9.84 2.12
C HIS A 42 6.99 -9.79 1.98
N ALA A 43 6.47 -8.96 1.08
CA ALA A 43 5.04 -8.92 0.77
C ALA A 43 4.56 -10.26 0.19
N LEU A 44 5.36 -10.81 -0.72
CA LEU A 44 5.09 -12.09 -1.36
C LEU A 44 5.06 -13.25 -0.37
N ALA A 45 6.02 -13.30 0.57
CA ALA A 45 6.06 -14.30 1.62
C ALA A 45 4.79 -14.24 2.50
N LEU A 46 4.38 -13.05 2.95
CA LEU A 46 3.15 -12.88 3.73
C LEU A 46 1.90 -13.35 2.97
N ILE A 47 1.80 -13.04 1.68
CA ILE A 47 0.65 -13.49 0.87
C ILE A 47 0.67 -15.01 0.74
N ARG A 48 1.82 -15.62 0.47
CA ARG A 48 1.98 -17.08 0.38
C ARG A 48 1.61 -17.79 1.68
N ASP A 49 2.04 -17.23 2.81
CA ASP A 49 1.70 -17.76 4.15
C ASP A 49 0.21 -17.66 4.45
N ILE A 50 -0.43 -16.54 4.13
CA ILE A 50 -1.88 -16.36 4.32
C ILE A 50 -2.66 -17.43 3.55
N PHE A 51 -2.36 -17.58 2.24
CA PHE A 51 -3.11 -18.44 1.33
C PHE A 51 -2.65 -19.89 1.31
N ASP A 52 -1.59 -20.23 2.08
CA ASP A 52 -0.97 -21.55 2.10
C ASP A 52 -0.57 -22.04 0.68
N ARG A 53 -0.03 -21.12 -0.12
CA ARG A 53 0.35 -21.32 -1.52
C ARG A 53 1.76 -20.79 -1.80
N PRO A 54 2.79 -21.63 -1.63
CA PRO A 54 4.20 -21.23 -1.83
C PRO A 54 4.56 -20.93 -3.29
N ASP A 55 3.73 -21.36 -4.23
CA ASP A 55 3.93 -21.21 -5.68
C ASP A 55 3.34 -19.93 -6.27
N LEU A 56 2.58 -19.14 -5.49
CA LEU A 56 1.96 -17.91 -5.98
C LEU A 56 2.99 -17.01 -6.66
N PHE A 57 2.66 -16.54 -7.87
CA PHE A 57 3.47 -15.63 -8.70
C PHE A 57 4.87 -16.13 -9.06
N ARG A 58 5.06 -17.46 -9.19
CA ARG A 58 6.35 -18.05 -9.57
C ARG A 58 6.82 -17.59 -10.96
N GLU A 59 5.88 -17.44 -11.90
CA GLU A 59 6.14 -17.06 -13.28
C GLU A 59 6.06 -15.55 -13.53
N ALA A 60 5.84 -14.75 -12.48
CA ALA A 60 5.75 -13.29 -12.61
C ALA A 60 7.11 -12.67 -12.94
N HIS A 61 7.10 -11.54 -13.64
CA HIS A 61 8.31 -10.78 -13.95
C HIS A 61 9.07 -10.40 -12.67
N ARG A 62 10.39 -10.70 -12.64
CA ARG A 62 11.21 -10.48 -11.44
C ARG A 62 12.08 -9.24 -11.57
N ILE A 63 12.12 -8.47 -10.52
CA ILE A 63 13.10 -7.41 -10.29
C ILE A 63 14.13 -7.95 -9.29
N LEU A 64 15.42 -7.74 -9.59
CA LEU A 64 16.54 -8.18 -8.75
C LEU A 64 17.34 -7.01 -8.19
N LYS A 65 17.23 -5.83 -8.82
CA LYS A 65 17.96 -4.61 -8.43
C LYS A 65 17.08 -3.39 -8.48
N ARG A 66 17.43 -2.42 -7.64
CA ARG A 66 16.89 -1.06 -7.69
C ARG A 66 18.04 -0.09 -7.88
N MET A 67 17.99 0.70 -8.94
CA MET A 67 18.89 1.84 -9.14
C MET A 67 18.25 3.08 -8.52
N VAL A 68 18.97 3.74 -7.63
CA VAL A 68 18.51 4.91 -6.88
C VAL A 68 19.40 6.10 -7.22
N ALA A 69 18.85 7.10 -7.89
CA ALA A 69 19.46 8.41 -8.11
C ALA A 69 18.67 9.44 -7.27
N TRP A 70 19.14 9.72 -6.05
CA TRP A 70 18.38 10.53 -5.10
C TRP A 70 19.21 11.65 -4.50
N GLY A 71 18.68 12.88 -4.56
CA GLY A 71 19.38 14.09 -4.17
C GLY A 71 20.01 14.82 -5.37
N PRO A 72 20.45 16.07 -5.21
CA PRO A 72 20.80 16.97 -6.32
C PRO A 72 22.01 16.52 -7.15
N ASP A 73 22.97 15.81 -6.54
CA ASP A 73 24.23 15.40 -7.19
C ASP A 73 24.44 13.88 -7.13
N SER A 74 23.37 13.10 -7.04
CA SER A 74 23.46 11.66 -6.79
C SER A 74 23.94 10.88 -8.01
N THR A 75 25.08 10.22 -7.88
CA THR A 75 25.45 9.12 -8.77
C THR A 75 24.50 7.94 -8.49
N PRO A 76 23.91 7.30 -9.53
CA PRO A 76 23.02 6.18 -9.32
C PRO A 76 23.66 5.07 -8.49
N LEU A 77 23.01 4.67 -7.41
CA LEU A 77 23.43 3.60 -6.51
C LEU A 77 22.62 2.34 -6.83
N ALA A 78 23.30 1.23 -7.06
CA ALA A 78 22.66 -0.07 -7.23
C ALA A 78 22.42 -0.71 -5.85
N LEU A 79 21.17 -1.06 -5.58
CA LEU A 79 20.76 -1.80 -4.38
C LEU A 79 20.18 -3.16 -4.78
N ASP A 80 20.51 -4.19 -4.03
CA ASP A 80 19.82 -5.48 -4.16
C ASP A 80 18.36 -5.30 -3.75
N HIS A 81 17.46 -5.73 -4.62
CA HIS A 81 16.03 -5.57 -4.41
C HIS A 81 15.28 -6.69 -5.11
N SER A 82 14.79 -7.65 -4.33
CA SER A 82 14.02 -8.77 -4.87
C SER A 82 12.52 -8.49 -4.78
N ALA A 83 11.86 -8.52 -5.93
CA ALA A 83 10.42 -8.32 -6.06
C ALA A 83 9.87 -9.03 -7.30
N VAL A 84 8.56 -9.21 -7.36
CA VAL A 84 7.83 -9.60 -8.58
C VAL A 84 6.88 -8.47 -8.98
N VAL A 85 6.67 -8.32 -10.29
CA VAL A 85 5.74 -7.34 -10.84
C VAL A 85 4.56 -8.08 -11.45
N VAL A 86 3.36 -7.72 -10.99
CA VAL A 86 2.09 -8.29 -11.45
C VAL A 86 1.09 -7.17 -11.72
N SER A 87 0.12 -7.39 -12.60
CA SER A 87 -1.05 -6.53 -12.67
C SER A 87 -2.00 -6.84 -11.50
N GLU A 88 -2.87 -5.89 -11.17
CA GLU A 88 -3.91 -6.13 -10.15
C GLU A 88 -4.87 -7.24 -10.58
N GLU A 89 -5.11 -7.38 -11.88
CA GLU A 89 -5.92 -8.45 -12.44
C GLU A 89 -5.27 -9.83 -12.23
N GLN A 90 -3.96 -9.95 -12.50
CA GLN A 90 -3.21 -11.17 -12.20
C GLN A 90 -3.23 -11.49 -10.70
N LEU A 91 -3.01 -10.46 -9.86
CA LEU A 91 -3.06 -10.63 -8.40
C LEU A 91 -4.39 -11.23 -7.95
N PHE A 92 -5.51 -10.68 -8.41
CA PHE A 92 -6.83 -11.18 -8.02
C PHE A 92 -7.19 -12.50 -8.67
N GLY A 93 -6.76 -12.75 -9.89
CA GLY A 93 -6.91 -14.05 -10.55
C GLY A 93 -6.32 -15.19 -9.72
N GLU A 94 -5.18 -14.94 -9.07
CA GLU A 94 -4.51 -15.91 -8.20
C GLU A 94 -5.12 -16.00 -6.80
N LEU A 95 -5.59 -14.90 -6.21
CA LEU A 95 -6.08 -14.89 -4.82
C LEU A 95 -7.56 -15.31 -4.72
N ARG A 96 -8.39 -14.96 -5.72
CA ARG A 96 -9.83 -15.19 -5.71
C ARG A 96 -10.23 -16.67 -5.51
N PRO A 97 -9.58 -17.66 -6.13
CA PRO A 97 -9.95 -19.08 -5.94
C PRO A 97 -9.84 -19.58 -4.50
N GLY A 98 -9.00 -18.93 -3.67
CA GLY A 98 -8.84 -19.27 -2.25
C GLY A 98 -9.94 -18.72 -1.33
N VAL A 99 -10.84 -17.88 -1.83
CA VAL A 99 -11.85 -17.19 -1.02
C VAL A 99 -13.23 -17.79 -1.28
N ALA A 100 -13.81 -18.42 -0.27
CA ALA A 100 -15.19 -18.88 -0.32
C ALA A 100 -16.12 -17.64 -0.21
N LEU A 101 -16.73 -17.25 -1.33
CA LEU A 101 -17.69 -16.16 -1.38
C LEU A 101 -19.09 -16.73 -1.18
N GLN A 102 -19.83 -16.22 -0.20
CA GLN A 102 -21.24 -16.56 -0.01
C GLN A 102 -22.13 -15.51 -0.68
N GLU A 103 -23.14 -15.98 -1.41
CA GLU A 103 -24.18 -15.13 -2.04
C GLU A 103 -25.38 -14.88 -1.08
N SER A 104 -25.36 -15.42 0.12
CA SER A 104 -26.48 -15.34 1.06
C SER A 104 -26.65 -13.95 1.67
N ASP A 105 -27.89 -13.58 2.03
CA ASP A 105 -28.20 -12.40 2.84
C ASP A 105 -27.54 -12.54 4.22
N VAL A 106 -26.33 -11.96 4.34
CA VAL A 106 -25.64 -11.89 5.64
C VAL A 106 -26.39 -10.91 6.53
N ASP A 107 -26.71 -11.35 7.73
CA ASP A 107 -27.34 -10.52 8.76
C ASP A 107 -26.62 -9.18 8.93
N LYS A 108 -27.35 -8.07 8.76
CA LYS A 108 -26.83 -6.70 8.88
C LYS A 108 -26.35 -6.36 10.30
N SER A 109 -26.58 -7.23 11.28
CA SER A 109 -26.08 -7.11 12.65
C SER A 109 -24.60 -7.48 12.81
N GLY A 110 -23.95 -8.04 11.77
CA GLY A 110 -22.56 -8.48 11.79
C GLY A 110 -21.53 -7.36 11.58
N TRP A 111 -20.26 -7.73 11.72
CA TRP A 111 -19.12 -6.83 11.47
C TRP A 111 -19.02 -6.39 10.01
N THR A 112 -18.61 -5.14 9.78
CA THR A 112 -18.26 -4.60 8.47
C THR A 112 -16.78 -4.23 8.42
N VAL A 113 -16.04 -4.77 7.45
CA VAL A 113 -14.66 -4.36 7.14
C VAL A 113 -14.70 -3.45 5.90
N PHE A 114 -14.24 -2.22 6.06
CA PHE A 114 -14.05 -1.30 4.93
C PHE A 114 -12.61 -1.47 4.44
N ALA A 115 -12.42 -2.09 3.29
CA ALA A 115 -11.11 -2.29 2.65
C ALA A 115 -10.88 -1.34 1.47
N SER A 116 -11.92 -0.63 1.05
CA SER A 116 -11.90 0.45 0.05
C SER A 116 -12.98 1.48 0.32
N ARG A 117 -12.98 2.60 -0.41
CA ARG A 117 -14.08 3.59 -0.34
C ARG A 117 -15.40 2.99 -0.84
N PRO A 118 -16.57 3.50 -0.38
CA PRO A 118 -16.75 4.67 0.48
C PRO A 118 -16.35 4.39 1.93
N LEU A 119 -15.94 5.45 2.64
CA LEU A 119 -15.59 5.41 4.06
C LEU A 119 -16.85 5.29 4.93
N PRO A 120 -16.73 4.77 6.18
CA PRO A 120 -17.78 4.88 7.17
C PRO A 120 -18.17 6.34 7.42
N ALA A 121 -19.45 6.61 7.68
CA ALA A 121 -19.99 7.97 7.80
C ALA A 121 -19.32 8.83 8.89
N LEU A 122 -18.72 8.19 9.91
CA LEU A 122 -18.04 8.88 11.01
C LEU A 122 -16.52 9.00 10.83
N ALA A 123 -15.96 8.45 9.76
CA ALA A 123 -14.53 8.49 9.50
C ALA A 123 -14.16 9.70 8.66
N GLU A 124 -13.23 10.51 9.16
CA GLU A 124 -12.65 11.64 8.45
C GLU A 124 -11.26 11.32 7.92
N GLU A 125 -10.95 11.81 6.73
CA GLU A 125 -9.66 11.62 6.10
C GLU A 125 -8.70 12.76 6.44
N HIS A 126 -7.50 12.42 6.88
CA HIS A 126 -6.41 13.35 7.20
C HIS A 126 -5.27 13.20 6.19
N PRO A 127 -5.15 14.06 5.18
CA PRO A 127 -4.07 14.05 4.20
C PRO A 127 -2.82 14.76 4.74
N PHE A 128 -1.63 14.22 4.44
CA PHE A 128 -0.33 14.77 4.83
C PHE A 128 0.58 14.88 3.61
N GLY A 129 0.19 15.69 2.67
CA GLY A 129 0.84 15.96 1.41
C GLY A 129 -0.12 16.56 0.41
N SER A 130 0.40 17.02 -0.71
CA SER A 130 -0.40 17.56 -1.83
C SER A 130 -0.03 16.91 -3.17
N ARG A 131 0.93 15.98 -3.17
CA ARG A 131 1.49 15.40 -4.39
C ARG A 131 0.49 14.51 -5.11
N MET A 132 0.45 14.73 -6.42
CA MET A 132 -0.28 13.90 -7.37
C MET A 132 0.71 13.00 -8.09
N ALA A 133 0.25 11.84 -8.50
CA ALA A 133 1.01 10.94 -9.36
C ALA A 133 0.23 10.64 -10.63
N SER A 134 0.96 10.31 -11.68
CA SER A 134 0.42 9.73 -12.90
C SER A 134 1.27 8.53 -13.32
N ALA A 135 0.62 7.50 -13.88
CA ALA A 135 1.29 6.31 -14.39
C ALA A 135 1.07 6.20 -15.90
N THR A 136 2.13 5.93 -16.64
CA THR A 136 2.08 5.71 -18.08
C THR A 136 2.92 4.51 -18.49
N THR A 137 2.55 3.86 -19.59
CA THR A 137 3.34 2.79 -20.18
C THR A 137 4.45 3.38 -21.04
N VAL A 138 5.63 2.79 -20.99
CA VAL A 138 6.77 3.17 -21.81
C VAL A 138 7.41 1.95 -22.46
N SER A 139 7.99 2.12 -23.66
CA SER A 139 8.88 1.13 -24.25
C SER A 139 10.31 1.37 -23.77
N LEU A 140 11.00 0.31 -23.41
CA LEU A 140 12.38 0.34 -22.96
C LEU A 140 13.36 0.42 -24.15
N GLN A 141 14.54 0.98 -23.92
CA GLN A 141 15.65 0.91 -24.90
C GLN A 141 16.11 -0.54 -25.09
N ASP A 142 16.61 -0.83 -26.28
CA ASP A 142 17.17 -2.14 -26.60
C ASP A 142 18.39 -2.42 -25.68
N GLY A 143 18.39 -3.59 -25.03
CA GLY A 143 19.44 -3.97 -24.07
C GLY A 143 19.26 -3.43 -22.65
N SER A 144 18.15 -2.76 -22.34
CA SER A 144 17.83 -2.32 -20.98
C SER A 144 17.78 -3.49 -19.99
N MET A 145 18.21 -3.22 -18.76
CA MET A 145 18.19 -4.22 -17.66
C MET A 145 16.78 -4.40 -17.12
N THR A 146 16.01 -5.30 -17.69
CA THR A 146 14.59 -5.53 -17.34
C THR A 146 14.38 -6.11 -15.94
N ALA A 147 15.41 -6.64 -15.31
CA ALA A 147 15.39 -7.08 -13.91
C ALA A 147 15.77 -5.95 -12.92
N THR A 148 15.79 -4.70 -13.38
CA THR A 148 16.16 -3.54 -12.58
C THR A 148 15.06 -2.48 -12.61
N CYS A 149 14.54 -2.05 -11.47
CA CYS A 149 13.71 -0.87 -11.37
C CYS A 149 14.56 0.37 -11.02
N TRP A 150 14.08 1.54 -11.41
CA TRP A 150 14.82 2.79 -11.32
C TRP A 150 14.01 3.85 -10.59
N ILE A 151 14.62 4.58 -9.67
CA ILE A 151 14.00 5.71 -9.01
C ILE A 151 14.94 6.92 -9.09
N GLU A 152 14.40 8.09 -9.46
CA GLU A 152 15.15 9.31 -9.65
C GLU A 152 14.41 10.50 -9.05
N SER A 153 15.06 11.27 -8.15
CA SER A 153 14.53 12.53 -7.64
C SER A 153 14.92 13.68 -8.57
N LEU A 154 14.00 14.62 -8.78
CA LEU A 154 14.09 15.75 -9.68
C LEU A 154 13.69 17.04 -8.94
N GLU A 155 13.76 18.21 -9.58
CA GLU A 155 13.50 19.48 -8.91
C GLU A 155 12.08 19.56 -8.34
N ASN A 156 11.07 19.14 -9.13
CA ASN A 156 9.65 19.25 -8.79
C ASN A 156 8.94 17.91 -8.64
N GLY A 157 9.66 16.88 -8.19
CA GLY A 157 9.09 15.55 -8.01
C GLY A 157 10.10 14.43 -8.20
N TRP A 158 9.59 13.26 -8.57
CA TRP A 158 10.41 12.08 -8.79
C TRP A 158 9.76 11.11 -9.77
N LEU A 159 10.58 10.26 -10.37
CA LEU A 159 10.19 9.20 -11.29
C LEU A 159 10.48 7.84 -10.72
N PHE A 160 9.63 6.87 -11.04
CA PHE A 160 9.87 5.46 -10.76
C PHE A 160 9.54 4.64 -12.01
N LEU A 161 10.55 3.97 -12.55
CA LEU A 161 10.44 3.09 -13.72
C LEU A 161 10.43 1.63 -13.26
N ILE A 162 9.36 0.91 -13.57
CA ILE A 162 9.14 -0.46 -13.15
C ILE A 162 8.96 -1.33 -14.41
N PRO A 163 10.01 -2.07 -14.86
CA PRO A 163 9.87 -3.03 -15.93
C PRO A 163 8.84 -4.12 -15.57
N ASN A 164 8.01 -4.47 -16.53
CA ASN A 164 7.00 -5.53 -16.38
C ASN A 164 7.08 -6.58 -17.49
N ALA A 165 7.89 -6.31 -18.52
CA ALA A 165 8.18 -7.22 -19.62
C ALA A 165 9.53 -6.81 -20.26
N PRO A 166 10.11 -7.63 -21.18
CA PRO A 166 11.40 -7.35 -21.81
C PRO A 166 11.53 -5.99 -22.50
N GLU A 167 10.46 -5.47 -23.09
CA GLU A 167 10.47 -4.21 -23.86
C GLU A 167 9.51 -3.16 -23.29
N SER A 168 8.91 -3.42 -22.13
CA SER A 168 7.86 -2.58 -21.56
C SER A 168 8.10 -2.32 -20.08
N ALA A 169 7.74 -1.10 -19.65
CA ALA A 169 7.74 -0.70 -18.26
C ALA A 169 6.58 0.24 -17.93
N TRP A 170 6.28 0.35 -16.66
CA TRP A 170 5.46 1.41 -16.09
C TRP A 170 6.34 2.53 -15.57
N LEU A 171 6.05 3.75 -16.00
CA LEU A 171 6.64 4.96 -15.47
C LEU A 171 5.62 5.64 -14.55
N LEU A 172 5.95 5.73 -13.27
CA LEU A 172 5.23 6.53 -12.28
C LEU A 172 5.93 7.87 -12.15
N ALA A 173 5.19 8.96 -12.36
CA ALA A 173 5.65 10.33 -12.19
C ALA A 173 4.90 10.95 -11.00
N VAL A 174 5.61 11.48 -10.02
CA VAL A 174 5.04 12.08 -8.80
C VAL A 174 5.51 13.53 -8.67
N GLY A 175 4.57 14.44 -8.49
CA GLY A 175 4.81 15.87 -8.33
C GLY A 175 4.45 16.66 -9.57
N SER A 176 5.13 16.47 -10.69
CA SER A 176 4.85 17.12 -11.96
C SER A 176 4.41 16.14 -13.04
N SER A 177 4.14 16.61 -14.26
CA SER A 177 3.75 15.75 -15.38
C SER A 177 4.90 14.80 -15.78
N PRO A 178 4.61 13.61 -16.34
CA PRO A 178 5.64 12.70 -16.82
C PRO A 178 6.62 13.33 -17.78
N ASP A 179 6.13 14.12 -18.73
CA ASP A 179 6.98 14.78 -19.75
C ASP A 179 7.92 15.79 -19.12
N ALA A 180 7.41 16.66 -18.21
CA ALA A 180 8.23 17.65 -17.53
C ALA A 180 9.32 16.98 -16.67
N LEU A 181 9.01 15.90 -15.94
CA LEU A 181 9.99 15.18 -15.14
C LEU A 181 10.98 14.40 -16.03
N LEU A 182 10.55 13.86 -17.17
CA LEU A 182 11.45 13.20 -18.11
C LEU A 182 12.43 14.16 -18.78
N ASP A 183 12.02 15.40 -19.01
CA ASP A 183 12.92 16.43 -19.58
C ASP A 183 14.04 16.81 -18.58
N GLU A 184 13.80 16.71 -17.28
CA GLU A 184 14.79 16.90 -16.21
C GLU A 184 15.64 15.65 -15.95
N SER A 185 15.12 14.45 -16.30
CA SER A 185 15.70 13.14 -15.93
C SER A 185 17.01 12.88 -16.70
N ARG A 186 18.04 12.45 -15.96
CA ARG A 186 19.34 12.05 -16.52
C ARG A 186 19.51 10.54 -16.59
N VAL A 187 18.80 9.78 -15.75
CA VAL A 187 19.01 8.36 -15.56
C VAL A 187 17.86 7.56 -16.16
N ILE A 188 16.63 7.86 -15.76
CA ILE A 188 15.44 7.13 -16.23
C ILE A 188 15.17 7.45 -17.71
N ARG A 189 15.40 8.68 -18.16
CA ARG A 189 15.20 9.09 -19.55
C ARG A 189 16.01 8.24 -20.53
N GLU A 190 17.22 7.83 -20.15
CA GLU A 190 18.10 6.98 -20.97
C GLU A 190 17.57 5.53 -21.12
N GLN A 191 16.73 5.07 -20.21
CA GLN A 191 16.13 3.73 -20.27
C GLN A 191 14.91 3.65 -21.19
N ILE A 192 14.34 4.81 -21.55
CA ILE A 192 13.07 4.90 -22.27
C ILE A 192 13.29 5.21 -23.75
N LYS A 193 12.81 4.33 -24.62
CA LYS A 193 12.77 4.50 -26.07
C LYS A 193 11.62 5.38 -26.50
N GLN A 194 10.42 5.12 -25.94
CA GLN A 194 9.19 5.80 -26.29
C GLN A 194 8.22 5.84 -25.11
N THR A 195 7.57 6.99 -24.90
CA THR A 195 6.41 7.12 -24.02
C THR A 195 5.13 6.89 -24.82
N HIS A 196 4.21 6.10 -24.26
CA HIS A 196 2.91 5.88 -24.89
C HIS A 196 1.91 6.87 -24.30
N ALA A 197 1.61 7.91 -25.07
CA ALA A 197 0.60 8.91 -24.73
C ALA A 197 -0.78 8.23 -24.70
N GLY A 198 -1.18 7.76 -23.55
CA GLY A 198 -2.50 7.17 -23.34
C GLY A 198 -2.89 7.38 -21.89
N ASN A 199 -4.03 7.99 -21.64
CA ASN A 199 -4.80 7.99 -20.40
C ASN A 199 -4.02 8.03 -19.06
N ALA A 200 -2.93 8.80 -18.98
CA ALA A 200 -2.26 9.07 -17.72
C ALA A 200 -3.24 9.79 -16.78
N ARG A 201 -3.95 9.02 -15.97
CA ARG A 201 -4.88 9.55 -14.98
C ARG A 201 -4.10 9.97 -13.76
N ALA A 202 -4.20 11.24 -13.41
CA ALA A 202 -3.61 11.73 -12.16
C ALA A 202 -4.41 11.19 -10.96
N PHE A 203 -3.69 10.75 -9.93
CA PHE A 203 -4.27 10.26 -8.68
C PHE A 203 -3.47 10.76 -7.47
N PRO A 204 -4.11 10.89 -6.29
CA PRO A 204 -3.41 11.27 -5.07
C PRO A 204 -2.33 10.24 -4.69
N ALA A 205 -1.10 10.74 -4.46
CA ALA A 205 0.05 9.94 -4.04
C ALA A 205 0.61 10.39 -2.67
N TYR A 206 -0.10 11.26 -1.97
CA TYR A 206 0.27 11.68 -0.64
C TYR A 206 -0.19 10.69 0.43
N PRO A 207 0.55 10.55 1.53
CA PRO A 207 0.11 9.78 2.69
C PRO A 207 -1.17 10.37 3.28
N ARG A 208 -2.09 9.50 3.64
CA ARG A 208 -3.34 9.86 4.34
C ARG A 208 -3.78 8.73 5.25
N ILE A 209 -4.47 9.07 6.31
CA ILE A 209 -5.06 8.13 7.27
C ILE A 209 -6.47 8.60 7.59
N VAL A 210 -7.37 7.67 7.89
CA VAL A 210 -8.70 8.01 8.39
C VAL A 210 -8.74 7.95 9.92
N ALA A 211 -9.61 8.72 10.53
CA ALA A 211 -9.87 8.66 11.95
C ALA A 211 -11.38 8.90 12.23
N PRO A 212 -12.00 8.07 13.11
CA PRO A 212 -11.45 6.85 13.71
C PRO A 212 -11.21 5.74 12.68
N LEU A 213 -10.33 4.77 13.02
CA LEU A 213 -10.05 3.60 12.19
C LEU A 213 -11.00 2.42 12.43
N CYS A 214 -11.73 2.47 13.52
CA CYS A 214 -12.72 1.48 13.90
C CYS A 214 -13.81 2.08 14.77
N GLY A 215 -14.91 1.36 14.96
CA GLY A 215 -16.03 1.75 15.80
C GLY A 215 -16.91 0.55 16.11
N ASP A 216 -18.16 0.79 16.55
CA ASP A 216 -19.09 -0.29 16.84
C ASP A 216 -19.34 -1.13 15.59
N ARG A 217 -18.88 -2.38 15.64
CA ARG A 217 -18.99 -3.40 14.58
C ARG A 217 -18.46 -3.02 13.20
N TRP A 218 -17.49 -2.13 13.14
CA TRP A 218 -16.78 -1.85 11.90
C TRP A 218 -15.31 -1.52 12.15
N LEU A 219 -14.48 -1.78 11.13
CA LEU A 219 -13.10 -1.29 11.04
C LEU A 219 -12.72 -1.01 9.59
N ALA A 220 -11.75 -0.14 9.41
CA ALA A 220 -11.15 0.15 8.11
C ALA A 220 -9.75 -0.46 8.01
N CYS A 221 -9.42 -1.05 6.85
CA CYS A 221 -8.09 -1.53 6.51
C CYS A 221 -7.77 -1.24 5.03
N GLY A 222 -6.53 -1.45 4.61
CA GLY A 222 -6.11 -1.18 3.23
C GLY A 222 -6.38 0.26 2.80
N THR A 223 -6.81 0.47 1.57
CA THR A 223 -7.00 1.82 1.02
C THR A 223 -8.14 2.61 1.65
N ALA A 224 -9.03 1.97 2.40
CA ALA A 224 -10.02 2.68 3.23
C ALA A 224 -9.39 3.26 4.50
N ALA A 225 -8.43 2.57 5.11
CA ALA A 225 -7.77 3.04 6.32
C ALA A 225 -6.69 4.07 6.04
N MET A 226 -5.78 3.74 5.11
CA MET A 226 -4.58 4.53 4.86
C MET A 226 -4.16 4.48 3.39
N ALA A 227 -3.45 5.51 2.96
CA ALA A 227 -2.65 5.47 1.75
C ALA A 227 -1.21 5.88 2.09
N PHE A 228 -0.29 5.24 1.43
CA PHE A 228 1.14 5.42 1.61
C PHE A 228 1.75 6.10 0.39
N ASP A 229 2.83 6.84 0.60
CA ASP A 229 3.65 7.34 -0.49
C ASP A 229 4.22 6.17 -1.29
N PRO A 230 4.10 6.15 -2.62
CA PRO A 230 4.60 5.05 -3.44
C PRO A 230 6.13 4.95 -3.50
N LEU A 231 6.86 5.91 -2.93
CA LEU A 231 8.33 5.96 -2.90
C LEU A 231 8.97 4.65 -2.39
N CYS A 232 8.41 4.08 -1.32
CA CYS A 232 8.94 2.86 -0.74
C CYS A 232 8.58 1.60 -1.53
N GLY A 233 7.53 1.66 -2.38
CA GLY A 233 7.05 0.51 -3.14
C GLY A 233 6.44 -0.61 -2.29
N ASP A 234 6.08 -0.35 -1.02
CA ASP A 234 5.63 -1.37 -0.04
C ASP A 234 4.15 -1.26 0.34
N GLY A 235 3.36 -0.49 -0.40
CA GLY A 235 1.94 -0.27 -0.11
C GLY A 235 1.13 -1.57 -0.02
N THR A 236 1.43 -2.55 -0.87
CA THR A 236 0.76 -3.86 -0.83
C THR A 236 1.11 -4.64 0.43
N ALA A 237 2.37 -4.64 0.87
CA ALA A 237 2.76 -5.30 2.12
C ALA A 237 2.09 -4.65 3.34
N HIS A 238 1.93 -3.33 3.33
CA HIS A 238 1.15 -2.64 4.36
C HIS A 238 -0.30 -3.11 4.37
N ALA A 239 -0.97 -3.15 3.22
CA ALA A 239 -2.34 -3.61 3.10
C ALA A 239 -2.52 -5.07 3.57
N VAL A 240 -1.55 -5.95 3.31
CA VAL A 240 -1.53 -7.35 3.79
C VAL A 240 -1.40 -7.40 5.32
N ARG A 241 -0.46 -6.65 5.91
CA ARG A 241 -0.27 -6.59 7.38
C ARG A 241 -1.50 -6.03 8.09
N GLU A 242 -2.13 -5.01 7.50
CA GLU A 242 -3.39 -4.45 8.00
C GLU A 242 -4.51 -5.48 7.99
N ALA A 243 -4.63 -6.25 6.91
CA ALA A 243 -5.63 -7.31 6.79
C ALA A 243 -5.42 -8.43 7.83
N ILE A 244 -4.17 -8.82 8.09
CA ILE A 244 -3.83 -9.78 9.14
C ILE A 244 -4.27 -9.25 10.50
N LEU A 245 -3.90 -8.01 10.83
CA LEU A 245 -4.28 -7.39 12.10
C LEU A 245 -5.80 -7.23 12.24
N ALA A 246 -6.47 -6.75 11.19
CA ALA A 246 -7.92 -6.60 11.13
C ALA A 246 -8.65 -7.93 11.40
N SER A 247 -8.19 -8.99 10.74
CA SER A 247 -8.74 -10.34 10.91
C SER A 247 -8.54 -10.87 12.33
N ALA A 248 -7.35 -10.68 12.91
CA ALA A 248 -7.06 -11.08 14.28
C ALA A 248 -7.90 -10.30 15.31
N VAL A 249 -8.08 -9.00 15.09
CA VAL A 249 -8.94 -8.14 15.93
C VAL A 249 -10.38 -8.60 15.88
N ILE A 250 -10.94 -8.81 14.68
CA ILE A 250 -12.33 -9.27 14.53
C ILE A 250 -12.55 -10.62 15.24
N ARG A 251 -11.63 -11.56 15.09
CA ARG A 251 -11.71 -12.86 15.79
C ARG A 251 -11.70 -12.67 17.30
N ALA A 252 -10.84 -11.79 17.82
CA ALA A 252 -10.73 -11.54 19.25
C ALA A 252 -11.96 -10.84 19.83
N VAL A 253 -12.57 -9.87 19.12
CA VAL A 253 -13.79 -9.18 19.56
C VAL A 253 -15.07 -9.99 19.29
N SER A 254 -15.04 -11.00 18.45
CA SER A 254 -16.17 -11.93 18.27
C SER A 254 -16.27 -12.96 19.40
N GLY A 255 -15.25 -13.05 20.26
CA GLY A 255 -15.24 -13.82 21.50
C GLY A 255 -15.55 -12.95 22.72
N ASP A 256 -15.19 -13.42 23.92
CA ASP A 256 -15.42 -12.74 25.20
C ASP A 256 -14.34 -11.70 25.57
N GLY A 257 -13.53 -11.26 24.63
CA GLY A 257 -12.42 -10.31 24.86
C GLY A 257 -12.88 -8.89 25.21
N PRO A 258 -12.01 -8.06 25.82
CA PRO A 258 -12.32 -6.67 26.14
C PRO A 258 -12.32 -5.82 24.88
N HIS A 259 -13.48 -5.65 24.23
CA HIS A 259 -13.69 -5.00 22.93
C HIS A 259 -12.96 -3.64 22.83
N ASP A 260 -13.21 -2.72 23.75
CA ASP A 260 -12.63 -1.36 23.71
C ASP A 260 -11.10 -1.39 23.70
N SER A 261 -10.49 -2.26 24.50
CA SER A 261 -9.05 -2.39 24.59
C SER A 261 -8.43 -2.97 23.32
N ILE A 262 -9.14 -3.91 22.67
CA ILE A 262 -8.70 -4.52 21.42
C ILE A 262 -8.82 -3.51 20.27
N LEU A 263 -9.91 -2.78 20.17
CA LEU A 263 -10.12 -1.73 19.16
C LEU A 263 -9.14 -0.57 19.33
N ALA A 264 -8.89 -0.13 20.57
CA ALA A 264 -7.87 0.89 20.86
C ALA A 264 -6.46 0.42 20.43
N HIS A 265 -6.14 -0.87 20.66
CA HIS A 265 -4.89 -1.47 20.16
C HIS A 265 -4.82 -1.45 18.63
N TYR A 266 -5.92 -1.75 17.94
CA TYR A 266 -5.99 -1.68 16.47
C TYR A 266 -5.64 -0.28 15.96
N GLU A 267 -6.31 0.76 16.47
CA GLU A 267 -6.04 2.15 16.11
C GLU A 267 -4.59 2.55 16.39
N ALA A 268 -4.08 2.23 17.56
CA ALA A 268 -2.71 2.54 17.96
C ALA A 268 -1.68 1.87 17.03
N ARG A 269 -1.88 0.59 16.67
CA ARG A 269 -0.98 -0.14 15.78
C ARG A 269 -0.94 0.42 14.38
N LEU A 270 -2.10 0.76 13.80
CA LEU A 270 -2.18 1.36 12.48
C LEU A 270 -1.59 2.79 12.47
N THR A 271 -1.91 3.60 13.47
CA THR A 271 -1.36 4.95 13.60
C THR A 271 0.17 4.93 13.76
N ALA A 272 0.72 3.99 14.55
CA ALA A 272 2.17 3.82 14.70
C ALA A 272 2.84 3.34 13.39
N GLY A 273 2.20 2.45 12.66
CA GLY A 273 2.65 2.01 11.33
C GLY A 273 2.70 3.17 10.33
N PHE A 274 1.64 3.99 10.30
CA PHE A 274 1.56 5.16 9.45
C PHE A 274 2.60 6.22 9.82
N ARG A 275 2.80 6.49 11.12
CA ARG A 275 3.86 7.38 11.61
C ARG A 275 5.25 6.95 11.15
N ARG A 276 5.55 5.63 11.23
CA ARG A 276 6.83 5.09 10.75
C ARG A 276 7.02 5.31 9.25
N HIS A 277 5.96 5.15 8.46
CA HIS A 277 6.01 5.46 7.03
C HIS A 277 6.32 6.94 6.78
N LEU A 278 5.66 7.86 7.50
CA LEU A 278 5.96 9.29 7.40
C LEU A 278 7.41 9.62 7.78
N GLU A 279 7.97 8.92 8.76
CA GLU A 279 9.38 9.07 9.14
C GLU A 279 10.34 8.67 8.01
N LEU A 280 10.08 7.55 7.35
CA LEU A 280 10.81 7.14 6.14
C LEU A 280 10.66 8.18 5.00
N CYS A 281 9.45 8.65 4.74
CA CYS A 281 9.23 9.71 3.75
C CYS A 281 10.04 10.97 4.11
N ARG A 282 10.05 11.39 5.38
CA ARG A 282 10.82 12.54 5.85
C ARG A 282 12.31 12.40 5.50
N GLU A 283 12.91 11.24 5.71
CA GLU A 283 14.33 11.00 5.39
C GLU A 283 14.61 11.22 3.91
N PHE A 284 13.80 10.68 3.03
CA PHE A 284 13.96 10.86 1.59
C PHE A 284 13.67 12.29 1.13
N TYR A 285 12.58 12.90 1.62
CA TYR A 285 12.16 14.23 1.21
C TYR A 285 13.08 15.33 1.73
N THR A 286 13.83 15.10 2.79
CA THR A 286 14.86 16.02 3.31
C THR A 286 16.02 16.20 2.31
N SER A 287 16.29 15.22 1.47
CA SER A 287 17.34 15.29 0.45
C SER A 287 16.96 16.13 -0.77
N GLY A 288 15.69 16.49 -0.91
CA GLY A 288 15.22 17.37 -2.01
C GLY A 288 15.50 18.83 -1.74
N GLY A 289 15.99 19.55 -2.75
CA GLY A 289 16.47 20.95 -2.60
C GLY A 289 15.45 22.05 -2.91
N GLY A 290 14.39 21.74 -3.64
CA GLY A 290 13.46 22.72 -4.21
C GLY A 290 12.31 23.13 -3.30
N PRO A 291 11.53 24.17 -3.69
CA PRO A 291 10.34 24.60 -2.94
C PRO A 291 9.26 23.51 -2.84
N TRP A 292 9.12 22.68 -3.87
CA TRP A 292 8.17 21.56 -3.88
C TRP A 292 8.50 20.56 -2.75
N TRP A 293 9.77 20.17 -2.61
CA TRP A 293 10.23 19.25 -1.58
C TRP A 293 10.02 19.78 -0.16
N ARG A 294 10.33 21.08 0.05
CA ARG A 294 10.14 21.73 1.35
C ARG A 294 8.66 21.72 1.77
N ARG A 295 7.76 22.07 0.84
CA ARG A 295 6.32 22.05 1.11
C ARG A 295 5.83 20.65 1.48
N GLU A 296 6.21 19.63 0.74
CA GLU A 296 5.82 18.26 1.04
C GLU A 296 6.41 17.76 2.37
N LEU A 297 7.65 18.16 2.68
CA LEU A 297 8.30 17.86 3.96
C LEU A 297 7.56 18.48 5.16
N GLU A 298 7.10 19.72 5.04
CA GLU A 298 6.30 20.40 6.07
C GLU A 298 4.99 19.63 6.35
N LEU A 299 4.31 19.17 5.30
CA LEU A 299 3.08 18.39 5.42
C LEU A 299 3.32 17.00 6.05
N ILE A 300 4.43 16.34 5.71
CA ILE A 300 4.87 15.09 6.34
C ILE A 300 5.10 15.31 7.85
N GLN A 301 5.80 16.40 8.23
CA GLN A 301 6.06 16.73 9.64
C GLN A 301 4.76 17.00 10.42
N GLN A 302 3.79 17.68 9.82
CA GLN A 302 2.47 17.86 10.41
C GLN A 302 1.78 16.50 10.64
N GLY A 303 1.90 15.56 9.70
CA GLY A 303 1.37 14.21 9.84
C GLY A 303 2.03 13.44 10.98
N MET A 304 3.34 13.56 11.15
CA MET A 304 4.06 12.94 12.28
C MET A 304 3.56 13.50 13.62
N ALA A 305 3.44 14.83 13.74
CA ALA A 305 2.91 15.46 14.96
C ALA A 305 1.46 15.03 15.26
N TRP A 306 0.63 14.91 14.22
CA TRP A 306 -0.73 14.39 14.36
C TRP A 306 -0.74 12.95 14.90
N CYS A 307 0.11 12.08 14.36
CA CYS A 307 0.25 10.70 14.85
C CYS A 307 0.72 10.65 16.29
N ASP A 308 1.73 11.46 16.67
CA ASP A 308 2.26 11.51 18.04
C ASP A 308 1.19 11.93 19.05
N ASN A 309 0.36 12.93 18.69
CA ASN A 309 -0.78 13.34 19.50
C ASN A 309 -1.81 12.22 19.67
N ARG A 310 -2.11 11.47 18.60
CA ARG A 310 -3.06 10.35 18.69
C ARG A 310 -2.50 9.19 19.53
N LEU A 311 -1.26 8.84 19.35
CA LEU A 311 -0.61 7.75 20.08
C LEU A 311 -0.52 8.04 21.58
N SER A 312 -0.35 9.30 21.98
CA SER A 312 -0.33 9.69 23.39
C SER A 312 -1.65 9.41 24.12
N LEU A 313 -2.75 9.28 23.39
CA LEU A 313 -4.08 8.98 23.95
C LEU A 313 -4.33 7.47 24.17
N HIS A 314 -3.57 6.60 23.50
CA HIS A 314 -3.81 5.15 23.52
C HIS A 314 -2.99 4.37 24.56
N GLY A 315 -1.97 4.97 25.14
CA GLY A 315 -1.09 4.29 26.10
C GLY A 315 -0.22 3.20 25.46
N GLU A 316 0.25 2.25 26.27
CA GLU A 316 1.12 1.18 25.82
C GLU A 316 0.36 0.10 25.00
N PHE A 317 1.09 -0.56 24.09
CA PHE A 317 0.56 -1.70 23.37
C PHE A 317 0.32 -2.89 24.31
N ARG A 318 -0.92 -3.37 24.37
CA ARG A 318 -1.35 -4.45 25.27
C ARG A 318 -1.40 -5.83 24.62
N TYR A 319 -1.28 -5.88 23.29
CA TYR A 319 -1.38 -7.12 22.52
C TYR A 319 -0.23 -7.22 21.52
N GLN A 320 0.06 -8.45 21.09
CA GLN A 320 0.97 -8.76 20.01
C GLN A 320 0.32 -9.76 19.05
N LEU A 321 0.65 -9.67 17.79
CA LEU A 321 0.22 -10.60 16.76
C LEU A 321 1.22 -11.79 16.71
N ARG A 322 0.71 -13.02 16.82
CA ARG A 322 1.46 -14.27 16.62
C ARG A 322 0.58 -15.25 15.86
N ASP A 323 1.13 -15.89 14.85
CA ASP A 323 0.43 -16.92 14.05
C ASP A 323 -0.98 -16.47 13.59
N PHE A 324 -1.09 -15.21 13.15
CA PHE A 324 -2.34 -14.54 12.75
C PHE A 324 -3.38 -14.39 13.89
N GLU A 325 -2.98 -14.51 15.14
CA GLU A 325 -3.83 -14.34 16.32
C GLU A 325 -3.32 -13.21 17.24
N LEU A 326 -4.27 -12.59 17.97
CA LEU A 326 -3.99 -11.52 18.90
C LEU A 326 -3.80 -12.10 20.31
N HIS A 327 -2.62 -11.91 20.90
CA HIS A 327 -2.28 -12.38 22.24
C HIS A 327 -2.02 -11.20 23.16
N ALA A 328 -2.60 -11.23 24.38
CA ALA A 328 -2.30 -10.21 25.39
C ALA A 328 -0.82 -10.28 25.81
N LEU A 329 -0.19 -9.11 25.93
CA LEU A 329 1.13 -8.99 26.59
C LEU A 329 0.95 -9.15 28.10
N ARG A 330 1.84 -9.95 28.70
CA ARG A 330 1.83 -10.18 30.15
C ARG A 330 2.57 -9.08 30.88
#